data_c7763553758991946678d0a69fe9c6a6
#
_entry.id   c7763553758991946678d0a69fe9c6a6
#
_cell.length_a   1.000
_cell.length_b   1.000
_cell.length_c   1.000
_cell.angle_alpha   90.00
_cell.angle_beta   90.00
_cell.angle_gamma   90.00
#
_symmetry.space_group_name_H-M   'P 1'
#
loop_
_entity.id
_entity.type
_entity.pdbx_description
1 polymer ?
#
loop_
_entity_poly.entity_id
_entity_poly.type
_entity_poly.pdbx_seq_one_letter_code
_entity_poly.pdbx_strand_id
1 'polypeptide(L)'
;MGDVVQLGISTFITQLAIVVVAILCNVQLAKYGALSKYGMDIPIAIIGIESKVFTVVINLVVGIALGCQPIISFNMGAKKYDRVKALYGRIIACSLIIGAIFTLIFELAPQAVLGLFGVPSNIPNPEDYWEFGEKTLRIFLSLISISCLIKMNSIFFQAAGKPIRAVVASMVRDVFCFLPLIIILPLIFPSVETILYVAPISDLIAMVAVAILSVSFIRSLSSTAKEESADTVLKPSKEGVIITIGREHGSSGKEIGRLVAEKLAIPFYYKEMTALAAQESGLDREFIADINTNSPSMLHSLYLSTEVVQMAMVAQEKVIKRIADQGSCVIVGRAADHVLRGRENLVNIFIYAPEEYRIGRISEVYGDSYEAARKNIRRSDEARASYYKKISGGVWGDRENYDLLLDSSIGLNETADIICAYVKAMKI
;
A
#
# COMPACT_ATOMS: atom_id res chain seq x y z
N MET A 1 9.39 2.88 14.22
CA MET A 1 9.68 1.70 15.06
C MET A 1 8.39 1.10 15.64
N GLY A 2 7.48 1.90 16.24
CA GLY A 2 6.22 1.39 16.81
C GLY A 2 5.38 0.55 15.85
N ASP A 3 5.17 1.02 14.63
CA ASP A 3 4.33 0.36 13.62
C ASP A 3 4.91 -0.99 13.15
N VAL A 4 6.24 -1.09 13.05
CA VAL A 4 6.93 -2.33 12.68
C VAL A 4 6.80 -3.38 13.78
N VAL A 5 6.93 -2.98 15.05
CA VAL A 5 6.75 -3.86 16.21
C VAL A 5 5.29 -4.33 16.29
N GLN A 6 4.32 -3.44 16.04
CA GLN A 6 2.90 -3.77 16.07
C GLN A 6 2.51 -4.79 14.99
N LEU A 7 3.07 -4.67 13.78
CA LEU A 7 2.92 -5.66 12.70
C LEU A 7 3.56 -7.01 13.07
N GLY A 8 4.75 -7.00 13.68
CA GLY A 8 5.43 -8.20 14.13
C GLY A 8 4.67 -8.95 15.23
N ILE A 9 4.17 -8.23 16.23
CA ILE A 9 3.35 -8.80 17.32
C ILE A 9 2.07 -9.44 16.74
N SER A 10 1.43 -8.80 15.79
CA SER A 10 0.24 -9.33 15.13
C SER A 10 0.49 -10.68 14.45
N THR A 11 1.58 -10.78 13.69
CA THR A 11 1.99 -12.01 13.03
C THR A 11 2.34 -13.11 14.07
N PHE A 12 3.05 -12.74 15.14
CA PHE A 12 3.41 -13.66 16.21
C PHE A 12 2.16 -14.25 16.88
N ILE A 13 1.17 -13.42 17.24
CA ILE A 13 -0.09 -13.89 17.86
C ILE A 13 -0.82 -14.86 16.93
N THR A 14 -0.86 -14.56 15.60
CA THR A 14 -1.50 -15.46 14.63
C THR A 14 -0.80 -16.81 14.56
N GLN A 15 0.53 -16.84 14.56
CA GLN A 15 1.29 -18.09 14.53
C GLN A 15 1.13 -18.89 15.84
N LEU A 16 1.11 -18.21 16.98
CA LEU A 16 0.83 -18.86 18.26
C LEU A 16 -0.56 -19.51 18.30
N ALA A 17 -1.57 -18.81 17.77
CA ALA A 17 -2.92 -19.34 17.67
C ALA A 17 -3.00 -20.62 16.81
N ILE A 18 -2.28 -20.67 15.68
CA ILE A 18 -2.21 -21.87 14.83
C ILE A 18 -1.63 -23.07 15.60
N VAL A 19 -0.59 -22.84 16.39
CA VAL A 19 0.02 -23.91 17.22
C VAL A 19 -0.98 -24.43 18.25
N VAL A 20 -1.72 -23.53 18.92
CA VAL A 20 -2.75 -23.91 19.91
C VAL A 20 -3.87 -24.73 19.24
N VAL A 21 -4.31 -24.31 18.07
CA VAL A 21 -5.32 -25.05 17.25
C VAL A 21 -4.83 -26.45 16.93
N ALA A 22 -3.57 -26.59 16.47
CA ALA A 22 -2.99 -27.90 16.14
C ALA A 22 -2.90 -28.84 17.36
N ILE A 23 -2.49 -28.30 18.51
CA ILE A 23 -2.44 -29.08 19.77
C ILE A 23 -3.85 -29.57 20.15
N LEU A 24 -4.84 -28.69 20.16
CA LEU A 24 -6.21 -29.05 20.52
C LEU A 24 -6.80 -30.04 19.55
N CYS A 25 -6.56 -29.88 18.24
CA CYS A 25 -6.98 -30.84 17.22
C CYS A 25 -6.42 -32.23 17.52
N ASN A 26 -5.11 -32.36 17.76
CA ASN A 26 -4.47 -33.61 18.11
C ASN A 26 -5.02 -34.25 19.40
N VAL A 27 -5.28 -33.43 20.44
CA VAL A 27 -5.87 -33.91 21.69
C VAL A 27 -7.27 -34.47 21.47
N GLN A 28 -8.10 -33.78 20.70
CA GLN A 28 -9.47 -34.24 20.40
C GLN A 28 -9.47 -35.49 19.53
N LEU A 29 -8.59 -35.56 18.52
CA LEU A 29 -8.42 -36.75 17.66
C LEU A 29 -7.95 -37.97 18.46
N ALA A 30 -6.98 -37.81 19.38
CA ALA A 30 -6.54 -38.87 20.25
C ALA A 30 -7.68 -39.38 21.14
N LYS A 31 -8.44 -38.45 21.76
CA LYS A 31 -9.54 -38.78 22.68
C LYS A 31 -10.67 -39.52 21.97
N TYR A 32 -11.20 -38.99 20.90
CA TYR A 32 -12.34 -39.57 20.19
C TYR A 32 -11.93 -40.69 19.24
N GLY A 33 -10.68 -40.69 18.74
CA GLY A 33 -10.11 -41.78 17.97
C GLY A 33 -10.01 -43.06 18.80
N ALA A 34 -9.54 -42.97 20.01
CA ALA A 34 -9.45 -44.10 20.95
C ALA A 34 -10.82 -44.77 21.22
N LEU A 35 -11.92 -44.01 21.07
CA LEU A 35 -13.29 -44.51 21.26
C LEU A 35 -13.91 -45.04 19.94
N SER A 36 -13.18 -44.95 18.85
CA SER A 36 -13.65 -45.36 17.51
C SER A 36 -12.95 -46.65 17.04
N LYS A 37 -13.48 -47.25 15.94
CA LYS A 37 -12.83 -48.36 15.26
C LYS A 37 -11.42 -48.08 14.74
N TYR A 38 -11.12 -46.78 14.50
CA TYR A 38 -9.87 -46.36 13.90
C TYR A 38 -8.70 -46.30 14.91
N GLY A 39 -9.01 -46.35 16.21
CA GLY A 39 -7.99 -46.14 17.22
C GLY A 39 -7.44 -44.72 17.28
N MET A 40 -6.39 -44.50 18.03
CA MET A 40 -5.77 -43.18 18.24
C MET A 40 -4.80 -42.82 17.13
N ASP A 41 -4.11 -43.79 16.55
CA ASP A 41 -2.98 -43.58 15.66
C ASP A 41 -3.40 -43.16 14.24
N ILE A 42 -4.46 -43.81 13.70
CA ILE A 42 -4.92 -43.53 12.35
C ILE A 42 -5.43 -42.09 12.18
N PRO A 43 -6.32 -41.55 13.05
CA PRO A 43 -6.76 -40.16 12.91
C PRO A 43 -5.63 -39.13 13.02
N ILE A 44 -4.67 -39.34 13.92
CA ILE A 44 -3.52 -38.44 14.08
C ILE A 44 -2.61 -38.48 12.85
N ALA A 45 -2.32 -39.68 12.32
CA ALA A 45 -1.49 -39.82 11.13
C ALA A 45 -2.14 -39.16 9.89
N ILE A 46 -3.45 -39.40 9.69
CA ILE A 46 -4.19 -38.84 8.54
C ILE A 46 -4.30 -37.32 8.62
N ILE A 47 -4.61 -36.74 9.79
CA ILE A 47 -4.63 -35.27 9.95
C ILE A 47 -3.23 -34.67 9.77
N GLY A 48 -2.17 -35.39 10.14
CA GLY A 48 -0.80 -35.00 9.82
C GLY A 48 -0.52 -34.91 8.31
N ILE A 49 -1.08 -35.83 7.53
CA ILE A 49 -1.01 -35.81 6.05
C ILE A 49 -1.88 -34.66 5.50
N GLU A 50 -3.13 -34.55 5.96
CA GLU A 50 -4.06 -33.48 5.58
C GLU A 50 -3.40 -32.11 5.77
N SER A 51 -2.82 -31.84 6.93
CA SER A 51 -2.16 -30.56 7.24
C SER A 51 -1.00 -30.24 6.28
N LYS A 52 -0.24 -31.23 5.83
CA LYS A 52 0.81 -31.03 4.81
C LYS A 52 0.20 -30.71 3.44
N VAL A 53 -0.82 -31.44 3.03
CA VAL A 53 -1.54 -31.22 1.76
C VAL A 53 -2.19 -29.82 1.76
N PHE A 54 -2.90 -29.47 2.84
CA PHE A 54 -3.47 -28.13 3.04
C PHE A 54 -2.41 -27.04 2.92
N THR A 55 -1.26 -27.23 3.59
CA THR A 55 -0.15 -26.26 3.59
C THR A 55 0.40 -26.03 2.17
N VAL A 56 0.53 -27.09 1.36
CA VAL A 56 0.97 -26.97 -0.04
C VAL A 56 0.00 -26.10 -0.86
N VAL A 57 -1.30 -26.37 -0.76
CA VAL A 57 -2.34 -25.61 -1.49
C VAL A 57 -2.36 -24.15 -1.05
N ILE A 58 -2.37 -23.91 0.25
CA ILE A 58 -2.38 -22.54 0.80
C ILE A 58 -1.12 -21.76 0.41
N ASN A 59 0.06 -22.38 0.45
CA ASN A 59 1.30 -21.70 0.08
C ASN A 59 1.36 -21.36 -1.43
N LEU A 60 0.73 -22.12 -2.29
CA LEU A 60 0.59 -21.75 -3.70
C LEU A 60 -0.22 -20.45 -3.85
N VAL A 61 -1.33 -20.33 -3.14
CA VAL A 61 -2.17 -19.11 -3.12
C VAL A 61 -1.43 -17.94 -2.46
N VAL A 62 -0.72 -18.17 -1.36
CA VAL A 62 0.12 -17.18 -0.68
C VAL A 62 1.22 -16.65 -1.61
N GLY A 63 1.88 -17.53 -2.37
CA GLY A 63 2.90 -17.12 -3.35
C GLY A 63 2.37 -16.13 -4.39
N ILE A 64 1.18 -16.39 -4.94
CA ILE A 64 0.51 -15.49 -5.88
C ILE A 64 0.14 -14.16 -5.19
N ALA A 65 -0.42 -14.23 -3.99
CA ALA A 65 -0.81 -13.04 -3.22
C ALA A 65 0.39 -12.13 -2.90
N LEU A 66 1.49 -12.71 -2.45
CA LEU A 66 2.74 -11.99 -2.17
C LEU A 66 3.35 -11.37 -3.44
N GLY A 67 3.29 -12.07 -4.57
CA GLY A 67 3.69 -11.52 -5.87
C GLY A 67 2.85 -10.30 -6.30
N CYS A 68 1.56 -10.27 -5.94
CA CYS A 68 0.67 -9.14 -6.21
C CYS A 68 0.77 -8.01 -5.17
N GLN A 69 1.35 -8.26 -4.00
CA GLN A 69 1.41 -7.31 -2.89
C GLN A 69 2.05 -5.97 -3.26
N PRO A 70 3.23 -5.91 -3.95
CA PRO A 70 3.82 -4.64 -4.37
C PRO A 70 2.90 -3.85 -5.30
N ILE A 71 2.19 -4.54 -6.22
CA ILE A 71 1.29 -3.90 -7.17
C ILE A 71 0.07 -3.32 -6.45
N ILE A 72 -0.47 -4.02 -5.45
CA ILE A 72 -1.60 -3.55 -4.63
C ILE A 72 -1.17 -2.31 -3.84
N SER A 73 -0.08 -2.42 -3.07
CA SER A 73 0.45 -1.34 -2.22
C SER A 73 0.74 -0.09 -3.03
N PHE A 74 1.37 -0.27 -4.19
CA PHE A 74 1.66 0.78 -5.14
C PHE A 74 0.40 1.50 -5.64
N ASN A 75 -0.60 0.76 -6.16
CA ASN A 75 -1.83 1.37 -6.66
C ASN A 75 -2.69 1.97 -5.54
N MET A 76 -2.60 1.46 -4.31
CA MET A 76 -3.22 2.07 -3.12
C MET A 76 -2.57 3.41 -2.78
N GLY A 77 -1.24 3.47 -2.73
CA GLY A 77 -0.49 4.71 -2.51
C GLY A 77 -0.73 5.75 -3.61
N ALA A 78 -0.82 5.31 -4.86
CA ALA A 78 -1.12 6.14 -6.02
C ALA A 78 -2.61 6.50 -6.16
N LYS A 79 -3.48 6.10 -5.22
CA LYS A 79 -4.94 6.33 -5.21
C LYS A 79 -5.66 5.84 -6.48
N LYS A 80 -5.07 4.90 -7.21
CA LYS A 80 -5.64 4.26 -8.41
C LYS A 80 -6.63 3.17 -8.02
N TYR A 81 -7.69 3.53 -7.32
CA TYR A 81 -8.64 2.61 -6.70
C TYR A 81 -9.34 1.67 -7.70
N ASP A 82 -9.58 2.11 -8.93
CA ASP A 82 -10.17 1.24 -9.96
C ASP A 82 -9.23 0.12 -10.40
N ARG A 83 -7.91 0.38 -10.45
CA ARG A 83 -6.91 -0.66 -10.70
C ARG A 83 -6.81 -1.63 -9.53
N VAL A 84 -6.90 -1.14 -8.28
CA VAL A 84 -6.93 -1.98 -7.08
C VAL A 84 -8.14 -2.92 -7.11
N LYS A 85 -9.34 -2.41 -7.47
CA LYS A 85 -10.56 -3.22 -7.60
C LYS A 85 -10.43 -4.28 -8.70
N ALA A 86 -9.91 -3.88 -9.87
CA ALA A 86 -9.69 -4.81 -10.98
C ALA A 86 -8.69 -5.90 -10.62
N LEU A 87 -7.59 -5.54 -9.93
CA LEU A 87 -6.60 -6.50 -9.45
C LEU A 87 -7.19 -7.42 -8.38
N TYR A 88 -7.95 -6.86 -7.43
CA TYR A 88 -8.67 -7.64 -6.42
C TYR A 88 -9.58 -8.70 -7.06
N GLY A 89 -10.39 -8.34 -8.03
CA GLY A 89 -11.24 -9.31 -8.74
C GLY A 89 -10.45 -10.43 -9.41
N ARG A 90 -9.30 -10.11 -10.03
CA ARG A 90 -8.43 -11.10 -10.68
C ARG A 90 -7.79 -12.08 -9.68
N ILE A 91 -7.26 -11.57 -8.56
CA ILE A 91 -6.63 -12.43 -7.55
C ILE A 91 -7.66 -13.32 -6.83
N ILE A 92 -8.89 -12.83 -6.61
CA ILE A 92 -10.00 -13.63 -6.10
C ILE A 92 -10.36 -14.74 -7.09
N ALA A 93 -10.49 -14.43 -8.37
CA ALA A 93 -10.76 -15.44 -9.41
C ALA A 93 -9.64 -16.50 -9.46
N CYS A 94 -8.37 -16.09 -9.45
CA CYS A 94 -7.24 -17.03 -9.39
C CYS A 94 -7.31 -17.95 -8.18
N SER A 95 -7.59 -17.41 -6.98
CA SER A 95 -7.65 -18.22 -5.76
C SER A 95 -8.81 -19.22 -5.79
N LEU A 96 -9.96 -18.83 -6.35
CA LEU A 96 -11.10 -19.72 -6.56
C LEU A 96 -10.78 -20.85 -7.55
N ILE A 97 -10.13 -20.53 -8.67
CA ILE A 97 -9.75 -21.54 -9.66
C ILE A 97 -8.80 -22.56 -9.06
N ILE A 98 -7.76 -22.10 -8.35
CA ILE A 98 -6.81 -22.99 -7.67
C ILE A 98 -7.53 -23.84 -6.63
N GLY A 99 -8.33 -23.23 -5.77
CA GLY A 99 -9.09 -23.94 -4.76
C GLY A 99 -10.03 -24.99 -5.38
N ALA A 100 -10.76 -24.64 -6.45
CA ALA A 100 -11.66 -25.56 -7.15
C ALA A 100 -10.91 -26.76 -7.76
N ILE A 101 -9.73 -26.53 -8.37
CA ILE A 101 -8.91 -27.62 -8.91
C ILE A 101 -8.53 -28.60 -7.79
N PHE A 102 -8.04 -28.09 -6.65
CA PHE A 102 -7.67 -28.97 -5.54
C PHE A 102 -8.89 -29.64 -4.86
N THR A 103 -10.02 -28.95 -4.74
CA THR A 103 -11.27 -29.56 -4.29
C THR A 103 -11.63 -30.76 -5.18
N LEU A 104 -11.57 -30.59 -6.51
CA LEU A 104 -11.85 -31.70 -7.45
C LEU A 104 -10.85 -32.87 -7.30
N ILE A 105 -9.57 -32.58 -7.07
CA ILE A 105 -8.55 -33.61 -6.84
C ILE A 105 -8.88 -34.40 -5.57
N PHE A 106 -9.26 -33.75 -4.48
CA PHE A 106 -9.56 -34.40 -3.20
C PHE A 106 -10.88 -35.17 -3.23
N GLU A 107 -11.83 -34.73 -4.03
CA GLU A 107 -13.12 -35.47 -4.22
C GLU A 107 -12.97 -36.66 -5.14
N LEU A 108 -12.27 -36.53 -6.28
CA LEU A 108 -12.20 -37.55 -7.32
C LEU A 108 -11.08 -38.56 -7.11
N ALA A 109 -9.97 -38.16 -6.52
CA ALA A 109 -8.79 -39.01 -6.40
C ALA A 109 -8.09 -38.93 -4.99
N PRO A 110 -8.85 -39.05 -3.88
CA PRO A 110 -8.28 -38.99 -2.54
C PRO A 110 -7.25 -40.09 -2.28
N GLN A 111 -7.47 -41.31 -2.80
CA GLN A 111 -6.53 -42.45 -2.69
C GLN A 111 -5.19 -42.14 -3.36
N ALA A 112 -5.18 -41.49 -4.50
CA ALA A 112 -3.93 -41.11 -5.19
C ALA A 112 -3.14 -40.12 -4.35
N VAL A 113 -3.80 -39.17 -3.69
CA VAL A 113 -3.13 -38.19 -2.79
C VAL A 113 -2.57 -38.89 -1.56
N LEU A 114 -3.34 -39.75 -0.90
CA LEU A 114 -2.89 -40.53 0.24
C LEU A 114 -1.75 -41.51 -0.12
N GLY A 115 -1.82 -42.12 -1.33
CA GLY A 115 -0.82 -43.03 -1.82
C GLY A 115 0.58 -42.42 -1.97
N LEU A 116 0.69 -41.09 -2.12
CA LEU A 116 1.98 -40.37 -2.12
C LEU A 116 2.72 -40.47 -0.76
N PHE A 117 1.97 -40.67 0.34
CA PHE A 117 2.52 -40.73 1.69
C PHE A 117 2.71 -42.17 2.18
N GLY A 118 2.04 -43.17 1.53
CA GLY A 118 2.07 -44.56 1.94
C GLY A 118 1.29 -44.83 3.22
N VAL A 119 1.24 -46.12 3.61
CA VAL A 119 0.66 -46.54 4.90
C VAL A 119 1.78 -46.76 5.89
N PRO A 120 1.75 -46.10 7.08
CA PRO A 120 2.77 -46.34 8.12
C PRO A 120 2.76 -47.82 8.59
N SER A 121 3.97 -48.37 8.79
CA SER A 121 4.13 -49.79 9.11
C SER A 121 3.61 -50.17 10.51
N ASN A 122 3.31 -49.21 11.36
CA ASN A 122 2.75 -49.42 12.70
C ASN A 122 1.21 -49.46 12.73
N ILE A 123 0.53 -49.33 11.57
CA ILE A 123 -0.93 -49.39 11.50
C ILE A 123 -1.40 -50.87 11.33
N PRO A 124 -2.19 -51.37 12.27
CA PRO A 124 -2.59 -52.79 12.25
C PRO A 124 -3.55 -53.13 11.11
N ASN A 125 -4.45 -52.20 10.75
CA ASN A 125 -5.49 -52.39 9.74
C ASN A 125 -5.39 -51.34 8.63
N PRO A 126 -4.77 -51.63 7.48
CA PRO A 126 -4.66 -50.74 6.37
C PRO A 126 -5.99 -50.27 5.78
N GLU A 127 -7.05 -51.09 5.86
CA GLU A 127 -8.37 -50.72 5.31
C GLU A 127 -8.99 -49.54 6.05
N ASP A 128 -8.92 -49.56 7.39
CA ASP A 128 -9.40 -48.43 8.22
C ASP A 128 -8.63 -47.15 7.98
N TYR A 129 -7.32 -47.25 7.67
CA TYR A 129 -6.49 -46.12 7.30
C TYR A 129 -6.96 -45.48 6.00
N TRP A 130 -7.20 -46.27 4.97
CA TRP A 130 -7.71 -45.76 3.69
C TRP A 130 -9.11 -45.17 3.83
N GLU A 131 -10.01 -45.87 4.53
CA GLU A 131 -11.38 -45.38 4.76
C GLU A 131 -11.40 -44.01 5.48
N PHE A 132 -10.68 -43.91 6.60
CA PHE A 132 -10.63 -42.65 7.36
C PHE A 132 -9.91 -41.54 6.57
N GLY A 133 -8.86 -41.89 5.83
CA GLY A 133 -8.11 -40.95 5.00
C GLY A 133 -8.96 -40.36 3.88
N GLU A 134 -9.70 -41.17 3.15
CA GLU A 134 -10.65 -40.71 2.11
C GLU A 134 -11.72 -39.79 2.70
N LYS A 135 -12.33 -40.17 3.82
CA LYS A 135 -13.31 -39.35 4.53
C LYS A 135 -12.69 -37.99 4.94
N THR A 136 -11.47 -38.03 5.45
CA THR A 136 -10.79 -36.80 5.88
C THR A 136 -10.54 -35.86 4.71
N LEU A 137 -9.96 -36.34 3.62
CA LEU A 137 -9.68 -35.47 2.47
C LEU A 137 -10.96 -34.88 1.87
N ARG A 138 -12.03 -35.71 1.73
CA ARG A 138 -13.30 -35.26 1.17
C ARG A 138 -14.03 -34.28 2.08
N ILE A 139 -14.12 -34.54 3.39
CA ILE A 139 -14.93 -33.72 4.30
C ILE A 139 -14.12 -32.49 4.75
N PHE A 140 -12.91 -32.70 5.31
CA PHE A 140 -12.13 -31.64 5.91
C PHE A 140 -11.65 -30.60 4.88
N LEU A 141 -11.28 -31.04 3.66
CA LEU A 141 -10.84 -30.19 2.56
C LEU A 141 -11.93 -29.83 1.56
N SER A 142 -13.20 -30.18 1.81
CA SER A 142 -14.34 -29.93 0.90
C SER A 142 -14.44 -28.45 0.49
N LEU A 143 -14.16 -27.55 1.41
CA LEU A 143 -14.26 -26.10 1.21
C LEU A 143 -12.89 -25.38 1.17
N ILE A 144 -11.84 -26.11 0.73
CA ILE A 144 -10.50 -25.51 0.61
C ILE A 144 -10.47 -24.26 -0.30
N SER A 145 -11.38 -24.18 -1.28
CA SER A 145 -11.57 -22.99 -2.11
C SER A 145 -11.91 -21.74 -1.27
N ILE A 146 -12.70 -21.91 -0.21
CA ILE A 146 -13.07 -20.86 0.72
C ILE A 146 -11.88 -20.48 1.61
N SER A 147 -11.14 -21.49 2.12
CA SER A 147 -9.90 -21.25 2.88
C SER A 147 -8.87 -20.44 2.06
N CYS A 148 -8.72 -20.75 0.77
CA CYS A 148 -7.91 -20.01 -0.18
C CYS A 148 -8.35 -18.53 -0.30
N LEU A 149 -9.66 -18.30 -0.41
CA LEU A 149 -10.24 -16.95 -0.45
C LEU A 149 -9.97 -16.16 0.83
N ILE A 150 -10.18 -16.76 2.00
CA ILE A 150 -9.94 -16.13 3.30
C ILE A 150 -8.48 -15.69 3.40
N LYS A 151 -7.55 -16.58 3.05
CA LYS A 151 -6.12 -16.30 3.09
C LYS A 151 -5.72 -15.20 2.11
N MET A 152 -6.24 -15.24 0.89
CA MET A 152 -6.02 -14.20 -0.13
C MET A 152 -6.49 -12.83 0.34
N ASN A 153 -7.69 -12.74 0.95
CA ASN A 153 -8.23 -11.49 1.48
C ASN A 153 -7.37 -10.93 2.62
N SER A 154 -6.87 -11.78 3.52
CA SER A 154 -5.97 -11.34 4.60
C SER A 154 -4.71 -10.66 4.04
N ILE A 155 -4.05 -11.27 3.05
CA ILE A 155 -2.85 -10.71 2.41
C ILE A 155 -3.19 -9.44 1.62
N PHE A 156 -4.35 -9.42 0.94
CA PHE A 156 -4.83 -8.23 0.22
C PHE A 156 -5.03 -7.04 1.17
N PHE A 157 -5.68 -7.22 2.33
CA PHE A 157 -5.84 -6.14 3.31
C PHE A 157 -4.50 -5.66 3.89
N GLN A 158 -3.54 -6.57 4.07
CA GLN A 158 -2.19 -6.22 4.49
C GLN A 158 -1.50 -5.33 3.44
N ALA A 159 -1.56 -5.74 2.17
CA ALA A 159 -1.03 -4.99 1.04
C ALA A 159 -1.72 -3.63 0.84
N ALA A 160 -3.01 -3.55 1.14
CA ALA A 160 -3.80 -2.31 1.07
C ALA A 160 -3.58 -1.36 2.27
N GLY A 161 -2.64 -1.66 3.17
CA GLY A 161 -2.35 -0.83 4.34
C GLY A 161 -3.46 -0.83 5.40
N LYS A 162 -4.20 -1.94 5.52
CA LYS A 162 -5.28 -2.12 6.51
C LYS A 162 -4.96 -3.29 7.46
N PRO A 163 -3.93 -3.17 8.32
CA PRO A 163 -3.42 -4.28 9.13
C PRO A 163 -4.48 -4.87 10.07
N ILE A 164 -5.31 -4.06 10.68
CA ILE A 164 -6.39 -4.55 11.58
C ILE A 164 -7.37 -5.45 10.82
N ARG A 165 -7.78 -5.06 9.60
CA ARG A 165 -8.68 -5.90 8.78
C ARG A 165 -7.99 -7.19 8.33
N ALA A 166 -6.69 -7.16 8.05
CA ALA A 166 -5.91 -8.33 7.69
C ALA A 166 -5.85 -9.34 8.86
N VAL A 167 -5.58 -8.86 10.07
CA VAL A 167 -5.54 -9.67 11.30
C VAL A 167 -6.91 -10.28 11.58
N VAL A 168 -7.97 -9.48 11.55
CA VAL A 168 -9.34 -9.98 11.76
C VAL A 168 -9.69 -11.06 10.74
N ALA A 169 -9.43 -10.82 9.43
CA ALA A 169 -9.69 -11.81 8.39
C ALA A 169 -8.92 -13.12 8.58
N SER A 170 -7.68 -13.07 9.09
CA SER A 170 -6.87 -14.24 9.41
C SER A 170 -7.37 -14.98 10.65
N MET A 171 -7.72 -14.26 11.72
CA MET A 171 -8.04 -14.86 13.01
C MET A 171 -9.50 -15.37 13.10
N VAL A 172 -10.41 -14.81 12.29
CA VAL A 172 -11.83 -15.22 12.33
C VAL A 172 -11.97 -16.71 12.08
N ARG A 173 -11.27 -17.26 11.08
CA ARG A 173 -11.33 -18.69 10.77
C ARG A 173 -10.70 -19.55 11.88
N ASP A 174 -9.44 -19.28 12.20
CA ASP A 174 -8.60 -20.18 13.00
C ASP A 174 -8.90 -20.05 14.49
N VAL A 175 -9.13 -18.83 15.00
CA VAL A 175 -9.31 -18.57 16.44
C VAL A 175 -10.79 -18.49 16.80
N PHE A 176 -11.56 -17.67 16.08
CA PHE A 176 -12.96 -17.41 16.48
C PHE A 176 -13.94 -18.48 16.03
N CYS A 177 -13.65 -19.23 14.96
CA CYS A 177 -14.52 -20.29 14.48
C CYS A 177 -13.97 -21.67 14.80
N PHE A 178 -12.75 -22.01 14.34
CA PHE A 178 -12.21 -23.38 14.46
C PHE A 178 -11.98 -23.79 15.92
N LEU A 179 -11.39 -22.92 16.72
CA LEU A 179 -11.01 -23.23 18.10
C LEU A 179 -12.22 -23.52 19.03
N PRO A 180 -13.33 -22.74 18.99
CA PRO A 180 -14.53 -23.12 19.73
C PRO A 180 -15.21 -24.38 19.15
N LEU A 181 -15.28 -24.52 17.83
CA LEU A 181 -15.96 -25.64 17.19
C LEU A 181 -15.25 -26.97 17.45
N ILE A 182 -13.91 -27.02 17.48
CA ILE A 182 -13.16 -28.25 17.77
C ILE A 182 -13.42 -28.78 19.19
N ILE A 183 -13.85 -27.91 20.11
CA ILE A 183 -14.21 -28.28 21.47
C ILE A 183 -15.70 -28.61 21.59
N ILE A 184 -16.56 -27.75 21.05
CA ILE A 184 -18.01 -27.83 21.24
C ILE A 184 -18.63 -28.95 20.41
N LEU A 185 -18.25 -29.10 19.16
CA LEU A 185 -18.90 -30.01 18.24
C LEU A 185 -18.75 -31.50 18.68
N PRO A 186 -17.56 -31.97 19.11
CA PRO A 186 -17.41 -33.34 19.63
C PRO A 186 -18.06 -33.58 20.99
N LEU A 187 -18.36 -32.50 21.75
CA LEU A 187 -19.14 -32.62 23.01
C LEU A 187 -20.62 -32.91 22.73
N ILE A 188 -21.17 -32.35 21.65
CA ILE A 188 -22.55 -32.55 21.23
C ILE A 188 -22.70 -33.90 20.49
N PHE A 189 -21.78 -34.18 19.61
CA PHE A 189 -21.75 -35.38 18.78
C PHE A 189 -20.45 -36.15 18.98
N PRO A 190 -20.35 -37.03 19.99
CA PRO A 190 -19.10 -37.69 20.39
C PRO A 190 -18.66 -38.73 19.37
N SER A 191 -18.07 -38.31 18.26
CA SER A 191 -17.47 -39.12 17.20
C SER A 191 -16.19 -38.47 16.67
N VAL A 192 -15.22 -39.31 16.28
CA VAL A 192 -14.01 -38.82 15.60
C VAL A 192 -14.31 -38.19 14.25
N GLU A 193 -15.34 -38.69 13.56
CA GLU A 193 -15.79 -38.14 12.26
C GLU A 193 -16.36 -36.71 12.42
N THR A 194 -16.94 -36.37 13.57
CA THR A 194 -17.46 -35.03 13.87
C THR A 194 -16.37 -33.98 13.80
N ILE A 195 -15.13 -34.34 14.13
CA ILE A 195 -13.97 -33.44 14.06
C ILE A 195 -13.69 -33.01 12.62
N LEU A 196 -13.98 -33.89 11.64
CA LEU A 196 -13.76 -33.58 10.22
C LEU A 196 -14.65 -32.44 9.72
N TYR A 197 -15.83 -32.24 10.30
CA TYR A 197 -16.76 -31.15 9.92
C TYR A 197 -16.40 -29.80 10.50
N VAL A 198 -15.47 -29.73 11.46
CA VAL A 198 -15.05 -28.47 12.08
C VAL A 198 -14.46 -27.51 11.05
N ALA A 199 -13.64 -28.00 10.12
CA ALA A 199 -13.00 -27.15 9.10
C ALA A 199 -14.02 -26.53 8.13
N PRO A 200 -14.90 -27.29 7.44
CA PRO A 200 -15.87 -26.70 6.51
C PRO A 200 -16.87 -25.77 7.20
N ILE A 201 -17.30 -26.06 8.43
CA ILE A 201 -18.19 -25.16 9.19
C ILE A 201 -17.46 -23.86 9.53
N SER A 202 -16.21 -23.93 9.98
CA SER A 202 -15.38 -22.75 10.25
C SER A 202 -15.17 -21.90 9.00
N ASP A 203 -14.91 -22.53 7.86
CA ASP A 203 -14.73 -21.86 6.57
C ASP A 203 -15.98 -21.09 6.15
N LEU A 204 -17.17 -21.70 6.29
CA LEU A 204 -18.45 -21.05 5.95
C LEU A 204 -18.71 -19.82 6.81
N ILE A 205 -18.53 -19.91 8.14
CA ILE A 205 -18.74 -18.80 9.05
C ILE A 205 -17.72 -17.68 8.77
N ALA A 206 -16.46 -18.03 8.62
CA ALA A 206 -15.39 -17.08 8.33
C ALA A 206 -15.57 -16.39 6.97
N MET A 207 -16.07 -17.10 5.96
CA MET A 207 -16.37 -16.54 4.64
C MET A 207 -17.36 -15.38 4.73
N VAL A 208 -18.44 -15.54 5.53
CA VAL A 208 -19.44 -14.46 5.72
C VAL A 208 -18.77 -13.22 6.30
N ALA A 209 -17.97 -13.37 7.36
CA ALA A 209 -17.29 -12.26 8.00
C ALA A 209 -16.29 -11.58 7.04
N VAL A 210 -15.48 -12.35 6.33
CA VAL A 210 -14.50 -11.83 5.36
C VAL A 210 -15.18 -11.16 4.17
N ALA A 211 -16.32 -11.70 3.69
CA ALA A 211 -17.11 -11.06 2.63
C ALA A 211 -17.65 -9.69 3.06
N ILE A 212 -18.16 -9.55 4.29
CA ILE A 212 -18.61 -8.27 4.83
C ILE A 212 -17.46 -7.26 4.90
N LEU A 213 -16.29 -7.67 5.40
CA LEU A 213 -15.11 -6.82 5.47
C LEU A 213 -14.64 -6.36 4.08
N SER A 214 -14.68 -7.27 3.10
CA SER A 214 -14.23 -7.00 1.73
C SER A 214 -15.19 -6.07 0.99
N VAL A 215 -16.50 -6.31 1.08
CA VAL A 215 -17.53 -5.45 0.47
C VAL A 215 -17.48 -4.05 1.10
N SER A 216 -17.38 -3.96 2.43
CA SER A 216 -17.22 -2.69 3.14
C SER A 216 -15.98 -1.93 2.66
N PHE A 217 -14.86 -2.61 2.49
CA PHE A 217 -13.62 -1.99 2.03
C PHE A 217 -13.72 -1.52 0.57
N ILE A 218 -14.21 -2.35 -0.34
CA ILE A 218 -14.36 -1.99 -1.76
C ILE A 218 -15.34 -0.83 -1.94
N ARG A 219 -16.42 -0.77 -1.13
CA ARG A 219 -17.35 0.37 -1.13
C ARG A 219 -16.66 1.66 -0.64
N SER A 220 -15.85 1.58 0.41
CA SER A 220 -15.09 2.74 0.91
C SER A 220 -14.11 3.29 -0.13
N LEU A 221 -13.46 2.42 -0.94
CA LEU A 221 -12.62 2.86 -2.04
C LEU A 221 -13.43 3.60 -3.14
N SER A 222 -14.70 3.21 -3.32
CA SER A 222 -15.58 3.86 -4.33
C SER A 222 -16.09 5.21 -3.87
N SER A 223 -16.37 5.41 -2.57
CA SER A 223 -16.79 6.70 -2.03
C SER A 223 -15.63 7.71 -2.04
N THR A 224 -14.44 7.29 -1.61
CA THR A 224 -13.24 8.14 -1.64
C THR A 224 -12.86 8.57 -3.07
N ALA A 225 -13.00 7.68 -4.06
CA ALA A 225 -12.78 8.02 -5.46
C ALA A 225 -13.80 9.05 -5.99
N LYS A 226 -15.05 9.01 -5.51
CA LYS A 226 -16.09 9.99 -5.90
C LYS A 226 -15.88 11.36 -5.25
N GLU A 227 -15.47 11.40 -3.98
CA GLU A 227 -15.16 12.65 -3.28
C GLU A 227 -13.97 13.37 -3.89
N GLU A 228 -12.89 12.64 -4.25
CA GLU A 228 -11.73 13.23 -4.94
C GLU A 228 -12.06 13.72 -6.38
N SER A 229 -13.04 13.13 -7.04
CA SER A 229 -13.51 13.60 -8.36
C SER A 229 -14.40 14.83 -8.26
N ALA A 230 -15.03 15.08 -7.12
CA ALA A 230 -15.90 16.24 -6.91
C ALA A 230 -15.13 17.52 -6.55
N ASP A 231 -13.95 17.39 -5.89
CA ASP A 231 -13.11 18.53 -5.49
C ASP A 231 -12.27 19.12 -6.64
N THR A 232 -12.31 18.55 -7.86
CA THR A 232 -11.44 18.95 -8.98
C THR A 232 -12.18 19.63 -10.12
N VAL A 233 -13.36 20.19 -9.91
CA VAL A 233 -14.06 20.94 -10.98
C VAL A 233 -14.11 22.43 -10.66
N LEU A 234 -12.95 23.09 -10.75
CA LEU A 234 -12.92 24.52 -11.11
C LEU A 234 -12.87 24.59 -12.64
N LYS A 235 -13.87 25.27 -13.24
CA LYS A 235 -13.95 25.45 -14.69
C LYS A 235 -12.72 26.19 -15.22
N PRO A 236 -12.08 25.73 -16.31
CA PRO A 236 -10.93 26.42 -16.89
C PRO A 236 -11.37 27.76 -17.50
N SER A 237 -10.76 28.86 -17.06
CA SER A 237 -10.70 30.10 -17.87
C SER A 237 -9.43 29.99 -18.71
N LYS A 238 -9.56 30.11 -20.02
CA LYS A 238 -8.46 30.03 -20.99
C LYS A 238 -7.50 31.24 -20.96
N GLU A 239 -7.79 32.24 -20.15
CA GLU A 239 -6.99 33.46 -19.96
C GLU A 239 -6.67 33.59 -18.49
N GLY A 240 -5.39 33.46 -18.12
CA GLY A 240 -4.99 33.59 -16.71
C GLY A 240 -3.48 33.46 -16.50
N VAL A 241 -2.96 34.14 -15.49
CA VAL A 241 -1.54 34.20 -15.17
C VAL A 241 -1.06 32.91 -14.48
N ILE A 242 0.06 32.38 -14.93
CA ILE A 242 0.77 31.27 -14.30
C ILE A 242 1.99 31.83 -13.59
N ILE A 243 2.08 31.63 -12.27
CA ILE A 243 3.19 32.11 -11.44
C ILE A 243 4.00 30.92 -10.98
N THR A 244 5.28 30.85 -11.35
CA THR A 244 6.20 29.84 -10.82
C THR A 244 7.12 30.46 -9.78
N ILE A 245 7.39 29.73 -8.69
CA ILE A 245 8.24 30.21 -7.61
C ILE A 245 9.38 29.21 -7.36
N GLY A 246 10.60 29.57 -7.84
CA GLY A 246 11.86 29.01 -7.38
C GLY A 246 12.21 29.61 -6.01
N ARG A 247 12.89 28.86 -5.13
CA ARG A 247 13.17 29.37 -3.78
C ARG A 247 14.30 28.63 -3.10
N GLU A 248 15.09 29.35 -2.33
CA GLU A 248 16.06 28.79 -1.39
C GLU A 248 15.37 28.16 -0.18
N HIS A 249 16.05 27.23 0.51
CA HIS A 249 15.54 26.62 1.74
C HIS A 249 15.60 27.62 2.90
N GLY A 250 14.50 27.75 3.64
CA GLY A 250 14.40 28.76 4.71
C GLY A 250 14.02 30.17 4.25
N SER A 251 13.89 30.45 2.93
CA SER A 251 13.45 31.75 2.43
C SER A 251 11.94 31.97 2.47
N SER A 252 11.17 31.09 3.09
CA SER A 252 9.70 31.16 3.17
C SER A 252 8.95 31.23 1.83
N GLY A 253 9.58 30.83 0.73
CA GLY A 253 8.99 30.95 -0.60
C GLY A 253 7.71 30.13 -0.80
N LYS A 254 7.48 29.07 0.00
CA LYS A 254 6.20 28.35 0.02
C LYS A 254 5.08 29.18 0.65
N GLU A 255 5.36 29.80 1.78
CA GLU A 255 4.42 30.64 2.54
C GLU A 255 4.05 31.87 1.71
N ILE A 256 5.04 32.51 1.07
CA ILE A 256 4.84 33.65 0.16
C ILE A 256 4.00 33.22 -1.03
N GLY A 257 4.29 32.07 -1.66
CA GLY A 257 3.48 31.58 -2.80
C GLY A 257 2.02 31.35 -2.42
N ARG A 258 1.75 30.86 -1.20
CA ARG A 258 0.38 30.73 -0.70
C ARG A 258 -0.29 32.08 -0.51
N LEU A 259 0.39 33.06 0.08
CA LEU A 259 -0.13 34.42 0.25
C LEU A 259 -0.44 35.09 -1.10
N VAL A 260 0.42 34.90 -2.10
CA VAL A 260 0.19 35.38 -3.47
C VAL A 260 -1.07 34.75 -4.07
N ALA A 261 -1.24 33.43 -3.93
CA ALA A 261 -2.41 32.71 -4.41
C ALA A 261 -3.71 33.19 -3.74
N GLU A 262 -3.67 33.39 -2.41
CA GLU A 262 -4.78 33.94 -1.64
C GLU A 262 -5.15 35.37 -2.06
N LYS A 263 -4.14 36.26 -2.21
CA LYS A 263 -4.36 37.68 -2.63
C LYS A 263 -4.87 37.80 -4.05
N LEU A 264 -4.51 36.89 -4.95
CA LEU A 264 -4.96 36.87 -6.35
C LEU A 264 -6.19 35.98 -6.56
N ALA A 265 -6.65 35.27 -5.52
CA ALA A 265 -7.75 34.30 -5.57
C ALA A 265 -7.56 33.22 -6.64
N ILE A 266 -6.34 32.66 -6.79
CA ILE A 266 -5.98 31.63 -7.75
C ILE A 266 -5.46 30.36 -7.03
N PRO A 267 -5.57 29.18 -7.66
CA PRO A 267 -5.11 27.92 -7.08
C PRO A 267 -3.61 27.91 -6.73
N PHE A 268 -3.26 27.22 -5.64
CA PHE A 268 -1.89 27.04 -5.16
C PHE A 268 -1.46 25.58 -5.24
N TYR A 269 -0.31 25.30 -5.85
CA TYR A 269 0.22 23.93 -6.02
C TYR A 269 1.63 23.82 -5.46
N TYR A 270 1.81 22.89 -4.52
CA TYR A 270 3.12 22.59 -3.89
C TYR A 270 3.29 21.08 -3.66
N LYS A 271 2.75 20.54 -2.56
CA LYS A 271 2.84 19.09 -2.24
C LYS A 271 1.90 18.24 -3.09
N GLU A 272 0.82 18.81 -3.54
CA GLU A 272 -0.20 18.21 -4.39
C GLU A 272 0.39 17.70 -5.70
N MET A 273 1.36 18.40 -6.26
CA MET A 273 2.08 17.97 -7.48
C MET A 273 2.80 16.63 -7.30
N THR A 274 3.34 16.34 -6.11
CA THR A 274 3.97 15.06 -5.82
C THR A 274 2.96 13.92 -5.83
N ALA A 275 1.78 14.16 -5.28
CA ALA A 275 0.69 13.18 -5.29
C ALA A 275 0.14 12.95 -6.71
N LEU A 276 -0.03 14.02 -7.47
CA LEU A 276 -0.48 13.95 -8.87
C LEU A 276 0.56 13.26 -9.77
N ALA A 277 1.86 13.53 -9.56
CA ALA A 277 2.93 12.86 -10.29
C ALA A 277 3.05 11.38 -9.92
N ALA A 278 2.84 11.02 -8.65
CA ALA A 278 2.73 9.63 -8.22
C ALA A 278 1.56 8.92 -8.90
N GLN A 279 0.43 9.59 -9.01
CA GLN A 279 -0.74 9.08 -9.71
C GLN A 279 -0.50 8.91 -11.22
N GLU A 280 0.20 9.84 -11.85
CA GLU A 280 0.50 9.81 -13.29
C GLU A 280 1.54 8.76 -13.66
N SER A 281 2.63 8.64 -12.87
CA SER A 281 3.73 7.71 -13.13
C SER A 281 3.45 6.31 -12.63
N GLY A 282 2.58 6.20 -11.63
CA GLY A 282 2.41 4.98 -10.88
C GLY A 282 3.56 4.71 -9.90
N LEU A 283 4.46 5.62 -9.61
CA LEU A 283 5.56 5.49 -8.65
C LEU A 283 5.12 5.92 -7.24
N ASP A 284 5.84 5.45 -6.21
CA ASP A 284 5.56 5.80 -4.84
C ASP A 284 5.68 7.32 -4.59
N ARG A 285 4.79 7.87 -3.77
CA ARG A 285 4.77 9.30 -3.44
C ARG A 285 6.03 9.73 -2.68
N GLU A 286 6.52 8.91 -1.75
CA GLU A 286 7.74 9.18 -0.99
C GLU A 286 8.96 9.17 -1.92
N PHE A 287 8.99 8.23 -2.87
CA PHE A 287 10.04 8.18 -3.89
C PHE A 287 10.09 9.45 -4.75
N ILE A 288 8.93 9.94 -5.22
CA ILE A 288 8.87 11.19 -5.99
C ILE A 288 9.21 12.41 -5.12
N ALA A 289 8.88 12.39 -3.83
CA ALA A 289 9.28 13.42 -2.88
C ALA A 289 10.81 13.42 -2.67
N ASP A 290 11.41 12.25 -2.53
CA ASP A 290 12.85 12.07 -2.28
C ASP A 290 13.73 12.49 -3.46
N ILE A 291 13.32 12.24 -4.70
CA ILE A 291 14.04 12.72 -5.90
C ILE A 291 14.25 14.23 -5.86
N ASN A 292 13.38 14.97 -5.20
CA ASN A 292 13.35 16.43 -5.18
C ASN A 292 13.96 17.06 -3.92
N THR A 293 14.13 16.30 -2.85
CA THR A 293 14.53 16.85 -1.53
C THR A 293 15.81 16.25 -0.99
N ASN A 294 16.17 15.06 -1.42
CA ASN A 294 17.36 14.36 -0.93
C ASN A 294 18.19 13.87 -2.13
N SER A 295 19.51 13.97 -2.03
CA SER A 295 20.38 13.13 -2.85
C SER A 295 20.05 11.68 -2.48
N PRO A 296 19.78 10.77 -3.47
CA PRO A 296 19.42 9.40 -3.17
C PRO A 296 20.45 8.82 -2.20
N SER A 297 19.99 8.19 -1.12
CA SER A 297 20.89 7.45 -0.24
C SER A 297 21.64 6.41 -1.07
N MET A 298 22.87 6.08 -0.71
CA MET A 298 23.73 5.15 -1.46
C MET A 298 23.04 3.79 -1.75
N LEU A 299 22.12 3.36 -0.88
CA LEU A 299 21.26 2.19 -1.05
C LEU A 299 20.17 2.40 -2.13
N HIS A 300 19.61 3.60 -2.26
CA HIS A 300 18.61 3.92 -3.29
C HIS A 300 19.24 3.99 -4.70
N SER A 301 20.49 4.46 -4.81
CA SER A 301 21.19 4.55 -6.11
C SER A 301 21.57 3.18 -6.68
N LEU A 302 21.69 2.15 -5.84
CA LEU A 302 22.00 0.78 -6.27
C LEU A 302 20.76 0.02 -6.79
N TYR A 303 19.54 0.41 -6.39
CA TYR A 303 18.29 -0.28 -6.74
C TYR A 303 17.44 0.42 -7.81
N LEU A 304 17.76 1.69 -8.14
CA LEU A 304 16.95 2.48 -9.04
C LEU A 304 17.67 2.70 -10.37
N SER A 305 17.20 2.04 -11.41
CA SER A 305 17.63 2.33 -12.78
C SER A 305 17.39 3.79 -13.14
N THR A 306 18.26 4.38 -13.93
CA THR A 306 18.12 5.73 -14.49
C THR A 306 16.74 5.96 -15.13
N GLU A 307 16.11 4.90 -15.64
CA GLU A 307 14.79 4.88 -16.25
C GLU A 307 13.66 5.25 -15.28
N VAL A 308 13.68 4.75 -14.03
CA VAL A 308 12.64 5.04 -13.03
C VAL A 308 12.68 6.50 -12.61
N VAL A 309 13.88 7.07 -12.48
CA VAL A 309 14.06 8.51 -12.19
C VAL A 309 13.55 9.36 -13.36
N GLN A 310 13.82 8.96 -14.59
CA GLN A 310 13.28 9.63 -15.79
C GLN A 310 11.75 9.53 -15.85
N MET A 311 11.17 8.38 -15.57
CA MET A 311 9.69 8.24 -15.52
C MET A 311 9.06 9.18 -14.50
N ALA A 312 9.65 9.35 -13.33
CA ALA A 312 9.18 10.28 -12.32
C ALA A 312 9.27 11.75 -12.78
N MET A 313 10.36 12.12 -13.44
CA MET A 313 10.55 13.46 -14.01
C MET A 313 9.54 13.77 -15.11
N VAL A 314 9.35 12.85 -16.06
CA VAL A 314 8.36 12.98 -17.15
C VAL A 314 6.94 13.10 -16.60
N ALA A 315 6.60 12.33 -15.56
CA ALA A 315 5.29 12.42 -14.92
C ALA A 315 5.07 13.77 -14.24
N GLN A 316 6.10 14.32 -13.57
CA GLN A 316 6.01 15.66 -12.96
C GLN A 316 5.85 16.74 -14.03
N GLU A 317 6.59 16.65 -15.11
CA GLU A 317 6.45 17.57 -16.25
C GLU A 317 5.02 17.58 -16.84
N LYS A 318 4.45 16.39 -17.07
CA LYS A 318 3.05 16.26 -17.55
C LYS A 318 2.05 16.88 -16.58
N VAL A 319 2.24 16.66 -15.27
CA VAL A 319 1.35 17.22 -14.23
C VAL A 319 1.44 18.74 -14.22
N ILE A 320 2.65 19.31 -14.27
CA ILE A 320 2.87 20.76 -14.30
C ILE A 320 2.19 21.38 -15.54
N LYS A 321 2.38 20.80 -16.72
CA LYS A 321 1.73 21.26 -17.96
C LYS A 321 0.21 21.20 -17.86
N ARG A 322 -0.35 20.10 -17.34
CA ARG A 322 -1.79 19.93 -17.15
C ARG A 322 -2.38 20.93 -16.15
N ILE A 323 -1.68 21.24 -15.06
CA ILE A 323 -2.10 22.28 -14.10
C ILE A 323 -2.14 23.64 -14.79
N ALA A 324 -1.09 23.98 -15.52
CA ALA A 324 -0.99 25.25 -16.25
C ALA A 324 -2.06 25.39 -17.35
N ASP A 325 -2.50 24.29 -17.96
CA ASP A 325 -3.57 24.27 -18.96
C ASP A 325 -4.97 24.52 -18.36
N GLN A 326 -5.11 24.40 -17.03
CA GLN A 326 -6.38 24.64 -16.33
C GLN A 326 -6.65 26.13 -16.05
N GLY A 327 -5.66 27.02 -16.26
CA GLY A 327 -5.79 28.46 -16.07
C GLY A 327 -4.83 29.04 -15.04
N SER A 328 -5.21 30.18 -14.43
CA SER A 328 -4.37 30.88 -13.44
C SER A 328 -3.99 29.99 -12.28
N CYS A 329 -2.69 29.99 -11.89
CA CYS A 329 -2.22 29.23 -10.74
C CYS A 329 -0.86 29.72 -10.23
N VAL A 330 -0.55 29.38 -8.98
CA VAL A 330 0.79 29.50 -8.38
C VAL A 330 1.38 28.11 -8.21
N ILE A 331 2.56 27.89 -8.79
CA ILE A 331 3.29 26.62 -8.71
C ILE A 331 4.63 26.84 -8.02
N VAL A 332 4.91 26.09 -6.95
CA VAL A 332 6.15 26.26 -6.18
C VAL A 332 7.13 25.12 -6.40
N GLY A 333 8.26 25.42 -7.06
CA GLY A 333 9.37 24.51 -7.31
C GLY A 333 9.18 23.56 -8.50
N ARG A 334 9.89 22.43 -8.48
CA ARG A 334 9.85 21.36 -9.50
C ARG A 334 10.38 21.78 -10.88
N ALA A 335 11.22 22.82 -10.93
CA ALA A 335 11.66 23.42 -12.18
C ALA A 335 10.49 23.82 -13.10
N ALA A 336 9.37 24.27 -12.51
CA ALA A 336 8.17 24.63 -13.24
C ALA A 336 8.41 25.82 -14.20
N ASP A 337 9.31 26.73 -13.82
CA ASP A 337 9.86 27.80 -14.65
C ASP A 337 10.45 27.29 -15.97
N HIS A 338 11.21 26.21 -15.92
CA HIS A 338 11.78 25.57 -17.10
C HIS A 338 10.73 24.77 -17.89
N VAL A 339 9.90 23.96 -17.20
CA VAL A 339 8.87 23.11 -17.82
C VAL A 339 7.83 23.89 -18.60
N LEU A 340 7.52 25.12 -18.15
CA LEU A 340 6.50 25.99 -18.75
C LEU A 340 7.11 27.09 -19.64
N ARG A 341 8.44 27.07 -19.85
CA ARG A 341 9.16 28.06 -20.68
C ARG A 341 8.47 28.24 -22.05
N GLY A 342 8.33 29.50 -22.47
CA GLY A 342 7.74 29.86 -23.76
C GLY A 342 6.21 30.13 -23.73
N ARG A 343 5.58 30.07 -22.55
CA ARG A 343 4.19 30.51 -22.38
C ARG A 343 4.15 32.05 -22.18
N GLU A 344 3.29 32.72 -22.88
CA GLU A 344 3.17 34.18 -22.82
C GLU A 344 2.60 34.70 -21.50
N ASN A 345 1.81 33.86 -20.81
CA ASN A 345 1.16 34.19 -19.54
C ASN A 345 1.93 33.67 -18.30
N LEU A 346 3.24 33.42 -18.45
CA LEU A 346 4.10 32.88 -17.40
C LEU A 346 4.87 34.00 -16.69
N VAL A 347 4.89 33.94 -15.36
CA VAL A 347 5.71 34.79 -14.49
C VAL A 347 6.59 33.90 -13.62
N ASN A 348 7.89 34.00 -13.83
CA ASN A 348 8.90 33.24 -13.07
C ASN A 348 9.52 34.07 -11.98
N ILE A 349 9.45 33.59 -10.74
CA ILE A 349 9.93 34.30 -9.56
C ILE A 349 10.93 33.42 -8.83
N PHE A 350 12.00 34.02 -8.34
CA PHE A 350 12.94 33.37 -7.42
C PHE A 350 13.00 34.10 -6.08
N ILE A 351 12.79 33.37 -4.99
CA ILE A 351 12.80 33.90 -3.63
C ILE A 351 14.05 33.40 -2.91
N TYR A 352 14.86 34.34 -2.48
CA TYR A 352 16.07 34.10 -1.70
C TYR A 352 16.04 34.88 -0.38
N ALA A 353 16.99 34.61 0.51
CA ALA A 353 17.23 35.43 1.70
C ALA A 353 18.66 35.23 2.21
N PRO A 354 19.18 36.18 3.01
CA PRO A 354 20.47 36.03 3.69
C PRO A 354 20.55 34.75 4.52
N GLU A 355 21.71 34.07 4.54
CA GLU A 355 21.90 32.79 5.23
C GLU A 355 21.46 32.85 6.70
N GLU A 356 21.81 33.91 7.41
CA GLU A 356 21.43 34.10 8.82
C GLU A 356 19.90 34.16 9.03
N TYR A 357 19.19 34.88 8.16
CA TYR A 357 17.74 34.95 8.19
C TYR A 357 17.13 33.55 7.98
N ARG A 358 17.65 32.79 7.02
CA ARG A 358 17.19 31.43 6.71
C ARG A 358 17.45 30.46 7.86
N ILE A 359 18.60 30.53 8.51
CA ILE A 359 18.95 29.73 9.69
C ILE A 359 17.97 30.04 10.83
N GLY A 360 17.79 31.34 11.15
CA GLY A 360 16.84 31.78 12.17
C GLY A 360 15.44 31.23 11.92
N ARG A 361 14.97 31.30 10.69
CA ARG A 361 13.65 30.82 10.29
C ARG A 361 13.48 29.30 10.45
N ILE A 362 14.51 28.52 10.09
CA ILE A 362 14.49 27.06 10.24
C ILE A 362 14.54 26.67 11.72
N SER A 363 15.36 27.35 12.51
CA SER A 363 15.42 27.10 13.95
C SER A 363 14.10 27.41 14.65
N GLU A 364 13.42 28.49 14.25
CA GLU A 364 12.10 28.86 14.78
C GLU A 364 11.00 27.83 14.42
N VAL A 365 10.97 27.38 13.18
CA VAL A 365 9.89 26.52 12.65
C VAL A 365 10.08 25.05 13.01
N TYR A 366 11.32 24.55 12.99
CA TYR A 366 11.63 23.12 13.17
C TYR A 366 12.34 22.80 14.49
N GLY A 367 12.77 23.81 15.25
CA GLY A 367 13.51 23.62 16.50
C GLY A 367 14.96 23.16 16.30
N ASP A 368 15.49 23.27 15.08
CA ASP A 368 16.86 22.88 14.76
C ASP A 368 17.89 23.80 15.47
N SER A 369 19.02 23.24 15.92
CA SER A 369 20.16 24.05 16.34
C SER A 369 20.75 24.82 15.15
N TYR A 370 21.50 25.90 15.41
CA TYR A 370 22.14 26.71 14.38
C TYR A 370 22.92 25.86 13.35
N GLU A 371 23.78 24.97 13.84
CA GLU A 371 24.59 24.10 12.97
C GLU A 371 23.75 23.09 12.19
N ALA A 372 22.70 22.55 12.82
CA ALA A 372 21.76 21.64 12.15
C ALA A 372 20.97 22.37 11.05
N ALA A 373 20.47 23.55 11.33
CA ALA A 373 19.75 24.39 10.37
C ALA A 373 20.63 24.76 9.17
N ARG A 374 21.88 25.19 9.43
CA ARG A 374 22.87 25.52 8.38
C ARG A 374 23.18 24.33 7.48
N LYS A 375 23.39 23.14 8.07
CA LYS A 375 23.61 21.90 7.32
C LYS A 375 22.39 21.51 6.50
N ASN A 376 21.21 21.70 7.05
CA ASN A 376 19.93 21.42 6.39
C ASN A 376 19.72 22.34 5.18
N ILE A 377 19.97 23.64 5.31
CA ILE A 377 19.92 24.62 4.22
C ILE A 377 20.82 24.17 3.07
N ARG A 378 22.10 23.95 3.34
CA ARG A 378 23.08 23.59 2.33
C ARG A 378 22.69 22.32 1.59
N ARG A 379 22.32 21.26 2.31
CA ARG A 379 21.88 19.98 1.73
C ARG A 379 20.63 20.14 0.85
N SER A 380 19.65 20.93 1.31
CA SER A 380 18.40 21.14 0.59
C SER A 380 18.59 21.95 -0.69
N ASP A 381 19.42 22.97 -0.65
CA ASP A 381 19.69 23.83 -1.80
C ASP A 381 20.58 23.10 -2.84
N GLU A 382 21.57 22.32 -2.42
CA GLU A 382 22.35 21.43 -3.28
C GLU A 382 21.46 20.39 -4.00
N ALA A 383 20.49 19.80 -3.29
CA ALA A 383 19.55 18.85 -3.88
C ALA A 383 18.66 19.52 -4.93
N ARG A 384 18.15 20.73 -4.68
CA ARG A 384 17.35 21.50 -5.65
C ARG A 384 18.15 21.90 -6.87
N ALA A 385 19.38 22.40 -6.66
CA ALA A 385 20.29 22.76 -7.75
C ALA A 385 20.60 21.54 -8.65
N SER A 386 20.89 20.38 -8.04
CA SER A 386 21.12 19.12 -8.76
C SER A 386 19.90 18.69 -9.56
N TYR A 387 18.70 18.75 -8.96
CA TYR A 387 17.45 18.42 -9.62
C TYR A 387 17.17 19.36 -10.81
N TYR A 388 17.32 20.67 -10.60
CA TYR A 388 17.13 21.68 -11.64
C TYR A 388 18.08 21.46 -12.83
N LYS A 389 19.36 21.21 -12.53
CA LYS A 389 20.36 20.93 -13.57
C LYS A 389 20.03 19.69 -14.40
N LYS A 390 19.48 18.64 -13.76
CA LYS A 390 19.07 17.40 -14.47
C LYS A 390 17.92 17.63 -15.44
N ILE A 391 16.97 18.52 -15.09
CA ILE A 391 15.79 18.79 -15.92
C ILE A 391 16.07 19.84 -16.99
N SER A 392 16.75 20.95 -16.61
CA SER A 392 16.92 22.12 -17.47
C SER A 392 18.27 22.17 -18.21
N GLY A 393 19.26 21.45 -17.70
CA GLY A 393 20.67 21.64 -18.10
C GLY A 393 21.30 22.95 -17.58
N GLY A 394 20.49 23.87 -17.01
CA GLY A 394 20.86 25.19 -16.56
C GLY A 394 21.29 25.30 -15.09
N VAL A 395 21.50 26.52 -14.64
CA VAL A 395 21.87 26.85 -13.25
C VAL A 395 20.62 27.27 -12.49
N TRP A 396 20.39 26.66 -11.32
CA TRP A 396 19.30 26.99 -10.43
C TRP A 396 19.54 28.38 -9.77
N GLY A 397 18.51 29.24 -9.80
CA GLY A 397 18.62 30.60 -9.28
C GLY A 397 19.31 31.57 -10.22
N ASP A 398 19.66 31.18 -11.44
CA ASP A 398 20.22 32.07 -12.43
C ASP A 398 19.20 33.16 -12.82
N ARG A 399 19.59 34.42 -12.66
CA ARG A 399 18.74 35.59 -12.88
C ARG A 399 18.06 35.62 -14.26
N GLU A 400 18.69 35.02 -15.27
CA GLU A 400 18.17 35.03 -16.66
C GLU A 400 16.94 34.15 -16.83
N ASN A 401 16.65 33.30 -15.85
CA ASN A 401 15.49 32.41 -15.86
C ASN A 401 14.26 32.99 -15.14
N TYR A 402 14.39 34.16 -14.48
CA TYR A 402 13.34 34.72 -13.62
C TYR A 402 13.04 36.18 -13.96
N ASP A 403 11.74 36.52 -13.90
CA ASP A 403 11.27 37.87 -14.09
C ASP A 403 11.49 38.73 -12.85
N LEU A 404 11.45 38.11 -11.64
CA LEU A 404 11.71 38.72 -10.35
C LEU A 404 12.63 37.86 -9.48
N LEU A 405 13.65 38.49 -8.87
CA LEU A 405 14.43 37.88 -7.79
C LEU A 405 14.17 38.71 -6.55
N LEU A 406 13.60 38.12 -5.49
CA LEU A 406 13.14 38.84 -4.31
C LEU A 406 13.81 38.34 -3.03
N ASP A 407 14.32 39.26 -2.24
CA ASP A 407 14.78 38.99 -0.89
C ASP A 407 13.59 39.01 0.07
N SER A 408 13.29 37.83 0.66
CA SER A 408 12.14 37.66 1.56
C SER A 408 12.39 38.15 2.99
N SER A 409 13.61 38.61 3.30
CA SER A 409 13.92 39.19 4.62
C SER A 409 13.20 40.51 4.91
N ILE A 410 12.66 41.16 3.87
CA ILE A 410 11.81 42.36 4.00
C ILE A 410 10.42 42.06 4.62
N GLY A 411 10.01 40.78 4.68
CA GLY A 411 8.73 40.37 5.21
C GLY A 411 7.92 39.53 4.20
N LEU A 412 7.09 38.63 4.74
CA LEU A 412 6.30 37.68 3.90
C LEU A 412 5.21 38.40 3.12
N ASN A 413 4.47 39.30 3.78
CA ASN A 413 3.39 40.07 3.16
C ASN A 413 3.92 41.08 2.14
N GLU A 414 4.98 41.76 2.49
CA GLU A 414 5.65 42.75 1.65
C GLU A 414 6.18 42.10 0.36
N THR A 415 6.81 40.94 0.47
CA THR A 415 7.27 40.16 -0.68
C THR A 415 6.10 39.70 -1.56
N ALA A 416 5.02 39.22 -0.93
CA ALA A 416 3.82 38.81 -1.66
C ALA A 416 3.14 39.99 -2.38
N ASP A 417 3.11 41.17 -1.75
CA ASP A 417 2.53 42.39 -2.35
C ASP A 417 3.32 42.87 -3.57
N ILE A 418 4.67 42.82 -3.53
CA ILE A 418 5.51 43.12 -4.69
C ILE A 418 5.17 42.18 -5.86
N ILE A 419 5.04 40.86 -5.59
CA ILE A 419 4.66 39.88 -6.62
C ILE A 419 3.29 40.21 -7.21
N CYS A 420 2.29 40.47 -6.36
CA CYS A 420 0.94 40.80 -6.81
C CYS A 420 0.90 42.10 -7.63
N ALA A 421 1.68 43.12 -7.24
CA ALA A 421 1.80 44.37 -7.98
C ALA A 421 2.43 44.15 -9.36
N TYR A 422 3.48 43.35 -9.44
CA TYR A 422 4.15 43.02 -10.70
C TYR A 422 3.18 42.28 -11.67
N VAL A 423 2.49 41.26 -11.18
CA VAL A 423 1.52 40.48 -11.96
C VAL A 423 0.40 41.39 -12.50
N LYS A 424 -0.13 42.30 -11.67
CA LYS A 424 -1.16 43.27 -12.10
C LYS A 424 -0.64 44.24 -13.15
N ALA A 425 0.64 44.63 -13.09
CA ALA A 425 1.23 45.55 -14.06
C ALA A 425 1.46 44.92 -15.44
N MET A 426 1.65 43.60 -15.51
CA MET A 426 1.87 42.86 -16.75
C MET A 426 0.62 42.79 -17.65
N LYS A 427 -0.56 43.19 -17.18
CA LYS A 427 -1.84 43.17 -17.92
C LYS A 427 -2.15 41.83 -18.61
N ILE A 428 -1.72 40.72 -18.00
CA ILE A 428 -1.99 39.36 -18.47
C ILE A 428 -3.37 38.92 -17.99
#